data_33d61c8a2cb07bc69e9ed8c9215c6b5d
#
_entry.id   33d61c8a2cb07bc69e9ed8c9215c6b5d
#
_cell.length_a   1.000
_cell.length_b   1.000
_cell.length_c   1.000
_cell.angle_alpha   90.00
_cell.angle_beta   90.00
_cell.angle_gamma   90.00
#
_symmetry.space_group_name_H-M   'P 1'
#
loop_
_entity.id
_entity.type
_entity.pdbx_description
1 polymer ?
#
loop_
_entity_poly.entity_id
_entity_poly.type
_entity_poly.pdbx_seq_one_letter_code
_entity_poly.pdbx_strand_id
1 'polypeptide(L)'
;MENASYFATPLTLLYTRNIIHPELGGRVTGKVGHTNIGVLAINDREPGQTVPVGDPLYGKKAGFFVGRVSQDLGKGSNIGLMYTDEEFGGGWNRIGGADFTWRMNSHWTALGQMVESSTMQSNPQSAATVFPAGYHAGPAADVQVTRSGHSFNMFDEYQDISSGFTTQVGFLQTSNIRSDHLHATYQWFPKHKKVQSYGIETNQNLAFDHAHNRVYHYTTLDVFALLPNNIVLAPIGGQNSDTVGPQDGYPMPSSVNFTENFGGFVARGQPFSQLSFNLQALKSGNVNYNPPAGQVPFLMNQETVQALITVNPIKHLTDDNTYLLDRDHNAHGGQLVYETQTFRTKLNYQFTRAISARVIVEYDTTLTNPLETSLARTKQIQTQALLTWLPHPGTVLYIGYNGDIQNYNHQFCTVLPAEGTCDPTQPILPRGPGYLNDGRQFFIKASYLLRF
;
A
#
# COMPACT_ATOMS: atom_id res chain seq x y z
N MET A 1 15.95 1.43 -8.76
CA MET A 1 16.40 0.64 -9.94
C MET A 1 16.34 1.54 -11.14
N GLU A 2 17.48 2.01 -11.58
CA GLU A 2 17.59 2.81 -12.79
C GLU A 2 17.20 1.94 -13.98
N ASN A 3 16.28 2.38 -14.83
CA ASN A 3 15.78 1.73 -16.06
C ASN A 3 14.63 0.69 -15.90
N ALA A 4 13.87 0.68 -14.82
CA ALA A 4 12.60 -0.06 -14.79
C ALA A 4 11.60 0.40 -15.88
N SER A 5 11.76 1.62 -16.38
CA SER A 5 10.93 2.21 -17.45
C SER A 5 10.93 1.41 -18.76
N TYR A 6 11.98 0.65 -19.07
CA TYR A 6 12.02 -0.23 -20.25
C TYR A 6 11.03 -1.40 -20.17
N PHE A 7 10.61 -1.79 -18.97
CA PHE A 7 9.68 -2.91 -18.72
C PHE A 7 8.32 -2.44 -18.16
N ALA A 8 8.12 -1.14 -18.02
CA ALA A 8 6.86 -0.62 -17.47
C ALA A 8 5.71 -0.81 -18.48
N THR A 9 4.63 -1.40 -17.99
CA THR A 9 3.37 -1.64 -18.72
C THR A 9 2.18 -1.30 -17.81
N PRO A 10 0.96 -1.06 -18.31
CA PRO A 10 -0.23 -0.81 -17.50
C PRO A 10 -0.42 -1.88 -16.40
N LEU A 11 -0.54 -3.14 -16.76
CA LEU A 11 -0.47 -4.24 -15.80
C LEU A 11 0.99 -4.48 -15.41
N THR A 12 1.28 -4.64 -14.13
CA THR A 12 2.64 -4.84 -13.61
C THR A 12 3.14 -6.26 -13.91
N LEU A 13 3.69 -6.48 -15.11
CA LEU A 13 4.20 -7.78 -15.55
C LEU A 13 5.63 -8.08 -15.10
N LEU A 14 6.35 -7.11 -14.58
CA LEU A 14 7.64 -7.27 -13.90
C LEU A 14 7.59 -6.60 -12.54
N TYR A 15 7.68 -7.40 -11.48
CA TYR A 15 7.80 -6.94 -10.12
C TYR A 15 9.07 -7.51 -9.50
N THR A 16 10.12 -6.71 -9.47
CA THR A 16 11.47 -7.17 -9.11
C THR A 16 11.60 -7.66 -7.66
N ARG A 17 10.61 -7.42 -6.79
CA ARG A 17 10.58 -7.98 -5.43
C ARG A 17 10.23 -9.48 -5.41
N ASN A 18 9.72 -10.03 -6.51
CA ASN A 18 9.53 -11.47 -6.65
C ASN A 18 10.86 -12.22 -6.89
N ILE A 19 11.93 -11.47 -7.21
CA ILE A 19 13.29 -11.99 -7.37
C ILE A 19 14.06 -11.59 -6.11
N ILE A 20 14.19 -12.53 -5.16
CA ILE A 20 14.61 -12.23 -3.78
C ILE A 20 16.09 -12.57 -3.57
N HIS A 21 16.53 -13.79 -3.98
CA HIS A 21 17.90 -14.28 -3.83
C HIS A 21 18.52 -14.63 -5.19
N PRO A 22 18.72 -13.62 -6.07
CA PRO A 22 19.32 -13.86 -7.38
C PRO A 22 20.74 -14.39 -7.25
N GLU A 23 21.05 -15.49 -7.92
CA GLU A 23 22.38 -16.10 -7.94
C GLU A 23 23.19 -15.62 -9.13
N LEU A 24 22.58 -15.63 -10.30
CA LEU A 24 23.16 -15.17 -11.55
C LEU A 24 22.08 -14.55 -12.41
N GLY A 25 22.41 -13.49 -13.11
CA GLY A 25 21.49 -12.89 -14.06
C GLY A 25 22.15 -11.81 -14.90
N GLY A 26 21.45 -11.43 -15.95
CA GLY A 26 21.88 -10.37 -16.84
C GLY A 26 20.72 -9.53 -17.31
N ARG A 27 20.98 -8.25 -17.56
CA ARG A 27 20.03 -7.31 -18.11
C ARG A 27 20.67 -6.54 -19.26
N VAL A 28 19.94 -6.46 -20.36
CA VAL A 28 20.28 -5.60 -21.49
C VAL A 28 19.12 -4.66 -21.72
N THR A 29 19.38 -3.37 -21.73
CA THR A 29 18.39 -2.35 -22.05
C THR A 29 19.02 -1.29 -22.95
N GLY A 30 18.28 -0.80 -23.90
CA GLY A 30 18.78 0.22 -24.82
C GLY A 30 17.76 0.68 -25.82
N LYS A 31 18.12 1.70 -26.57
CA LYS A 31 17.32 2.26 -27.66
C LYS A 31 18.12 2.27 -28.94
N VAL A 32 17.56 1.71 -30.01
CA VAL A 32 18.13 1.70 -31.36
C VAL A 32 17.16 2.42 -32.28
N GLY A 33 17.50 3.63 -32.70
CA GLY A 33 16.60 4.47 -33.46
C GLY A 33 15.32 4.81 -32.67
N HIS A 34 14.19 4.34 -33.12
CA HIS A 34 12.90 4.49 -32.47
C HIS A 34 12.46 3.25 -31.68
N THR A 35 13.29 2.22 -31.61
CA THR A 35 12.97 0.95 -30.95
C THR A 35 13.65 0.88 -29.59
N ASN A 36 12.88 0.69 -28.53
CA ASN A 36 13.36 0.42 -27.18
C ASN A 36 13.36 -1.09 -26.96
N ILE A 37 14.43 -1.62 -26.38
CA ILE A 37 14.60 -3.05 -26.11
C ILE A 37 15.00 -3.23 -24.65
N GLY A 38 14.32 -4.12 -23.96
CA GLY A 38 14.65 -4.58 -22.63
C GLY A 38 14.63 -6.10 -22.56
N VAL A 39 15.70 -6.70 -22.07
CA VAL A 39 15.80 -8.13 -21.81
C VAL A 39 16.39 -8.33 -20.42
N LEU A 40 15.77 -9.22 -19.63
CA LEU A 40 16.22 -9.61 -18.29
C LEU A 40 16.15 -11.13 -18.19
N ALA A 41 17.21 -11.75 -17.73
CA ALA A 41 17.24 -13.19 -17.42
C ALA A 41 17.93 -13.38 -16.07
N ILE A 42 17.31 -14.09 -15.14
CA ILE A 42 17.80 -14.27 -13.77
C ILE A 42 17.50 -15.69 -13.31
N ASN A 43 18.44 -16.24 -12.55
CA ASN A 43 18.25 -17.47 -11.79
C ASN A 43 18.18 -17.11 -10.29
N ASP A 44 17.09 -17.51 -9.61
CA ASP A 44 16.80 -17.19 -8.22
C ASP A 44 16.69 -18.46 -7.37
N ARG A 45 17.25 -18.42 -6.15
CA ARG A 45 17.21 -19.54 -5.20
C ARG A 45 16.01 -19.51 -4.27
N GLU A 46 15.36 -18.36 -4.11
CA GLU A 46 14.30 -18.18 -3.09
C GLU A 46 13.13 -19.16 -3.25
N PRO A 47 12.58 -19.40 -4.44
CA PRO A 47 11.45 -20.33 -4.58
C PRO A 47 11.73 -21.73 -4.02
N GLY A 48 12.97 -22.24 -4.15
CA GLY A 48 13.34 -23.52 -3.55
C GLY A 48 13.69 -23.46 -2.05
N GLN A 49 13.94 -22.27 -1.51
CA GLN A 49 14.24 -22.10 -0.08
C GLN A 49 12.96 -22.01 0.77
N THR A 50 11.85 -21.61 0.16
CA THR A 50 10.53 -21.51 0.83
C THR A 50 9.78 -22.85 0.87
N VAL A 51 10.25 -23.84 0.10
CA VAL A 51 9.67 -25.19 0.10
C VAL A 51 10.14 -25.96 1.35
N PRO A 52 9.29 -26.77 2.01
CA PRO A 52 9.67 -27.54 3.18
C PRO A 52 10.87 -28.47 2.94
N VAL A 53 11.71 -28.63 3.96
CA VAL A 53 12.83 -29.58 3.92
C VAL A 53 12.29 -31.00 3.71
N GLY A 54 12.82 -31.69 2.70
CA GLY A 54 12.36 -33.03 2.28
C GLY A 54 11.42 -33.03 1.07
N ASP A 55 10.92 -31.88 0.64
CA ASP A 55 10.22 -31.75 -0.65
C ASP A 55 11.23 -31.89 -1.82
N PRO A 56 10.86 -32.54 -2.94
CA PRO A 56 11.73 -32.66 -4.12
C PRO A 56 12.14 -31.34 -4.75
N LEU A 57 11.44 -30.25 -4.44
CA LEU A 57 11.75 -28.91 -4.92
C LEU A 57 12.66 -28.12 -3.96
N TYR A 58 12.94 -28.64 -2.76
CA TYR A 58 13.81 -27.97 -1.80
C TYR A 58 15.21 -27.73 -2.38
N GLY A 59 15.66 -26.48 -2.31
CA GLY A 59 16.94 -26.05 -2.85
C GLY A 59 17.00 -25.93 -4.39
N LYS A 60 15.91 -26.19 -5.11
CA LYS A 60 15.83 -25.92 -6.54
C LYS A 60 15.78 -24.40 -6.80
N LYS A 61 16.14 -24.01 -8.00
CA LYS A 61 16.19 -22.62 -8.45
C LYS A 61 15.09 -22.36 -9.45
N ALA A 62 14.53 -21.15 -9.41
CA ALA A 62 13.64 -20.66 -10.46
C ALA A 62 14.43 -19.89 -11.53
N GLY A 63 14.02 -20.05 -12.78
CA GLY A 63 14.49 -19.24 -13.89
C GLY A 63 13.47 -18.17 -14.23
N PHE A 64 13.88 -16.91 -14.30
CA PHE A 64 13.06 -15.77 -14.71
C PHE A 64 13.57 -15.19 -16.03
N PHE A 65 12.67 -14.97 -16.95
CA PHE A 65 12.95 -14.26 -18.20
C PHE A 65 11.91 -13.18 -18.45
N VAL A 66 12.35 -11.99 -18.87
CA VAL A 66 11.49 -10.89 -19.29
C VAL A 66 12.09 -10.27 -20.55
N GLY A 67 11.28 -10.18 -21.61
CA GLY A 67 11.62 -9.51 -22.83
C GLY A 67 10.55 -8.47 -23.20
N ARG A 68 10.96 -7.26 -23.54
CA ARG A 68 10.08 -6.22 -24.05
C ARG A 68 10.73 -5.49 -25.21
N VAL A 69 9.94 -5.27 -26.24
CA VAL A 69 10.30 -4.41 -27.39
C VAL A 69 9.18 -3.39 -27.56
N SER A 70 9.52 -2.12 -27.68
CA SER A 70 8.54 -1.08 -27.99
C SER A 70 9.06 -0.13 -29.06
N GLN A 71 8.15 0.30 -29.95
CA GLN A 71 8.42 1.19 -31.07
C GLN A 71 7.79 2.55 -30.81
N ASP A 72 8.61 3.60 -30.81
CA ASP A 72 8.12 4.97 -30.74
C ASP A 72 7.51 5.38 -32.09
N LEU A 73 6.25 5.85 -32.04
CA LEU A 73 5.49 6.31 -33.22
C LEU A 73 5.51 7.83 -33.36
N GLY A 74 6.27 8.52 -32.52
CA GLY A 74 6.36 9.97 -32.45
C GLY A 74 5.28 10.62 -31.59
N LYS A 75 5.47 11.91 -31.29
CA LYS A 75 4.56 12.70 -30.42
C LYS A 75 4.24 12.09 -29.06
N GLY A 76 5.13 11.23 -28.54
CA GLY A 76 4.94 10.52 -27.27
C GLY A 76 4.01 9.31 -27.32
N SER A 77 3.73 8.81 -28.54
CA SER A 77 2.97 7.56 -28.75
C SER A 77 3.93 6.40 -29.01
N ASN A 78 3.58 5.21 -28.57
CA ASN A 78 4.33 3.98 -28.81
C ASN A 78 3.41 2.76 -28.84
N ILE A 79 3.93 1.66 -29.37
CA ILE A 79 3.35 0.32 -29.29
C ILE A 79 4.42 -0.64 -28.80
N GLY A 80 4.08 -1.59 -27.95
CA GLY A 80 5.01 -2.54 -27.37
C GLY A 80 4.51 -3.98 -27.40
N LEU A 81 5.47 -4.90 -27.33
CA LEU A 81 5.23 -6.31 -27.08
C LEU A 81 6.06 -6.71 -25.86
N MET A 82 5.47 -7.51 -24.97
CA MET A 82 6.13 -8.01 -23.80
C MET A 82 5.90 -9.51 -23.64
N TYR A 83 6.91 -10.19 -23.16
CA TYR A 83 6.88 -11.60 -22.77
C TYR A 83 7.58 -11.79 -21.43
N THR A 84 6.96 -12.56 -20.54
CA THR A 84 7.56 -12.98 -19.27
C THR A 84 7.46 -14.48 -19.12
N ASP A 85 8.46 -15.09 -18.48
CA ASP A 85 8.52 -16.53 -18.21
C ASP A 85 9.14 -16.74 -16.82
N GLU A 86 8.51 -17.58 -16.02
CA GLU A 86 9.09 -18.14 -14.80
C GLU A 86 8.97 -19.64 -14.87
N GLU A 87 10.09 -20.32 -14.63
CA GLU A 87 10.15 -21.79 -14.60
C GLU A 87 10.66 -22.27 -13.23
N PHE A 88 9.86 -23.08 -12.55
CA PHE A 88 10.23 -23.66 -11.26
C PHE A 88 9.67 -25.07 -11.08
N GLY A 89 10.57 -26.03 -10.78
CA GLY A 89 10.20 -27.37 -10.38
C GLY A 89 9.40 -28.19 -11.41
N GLY A 90 9.54 -27.88 -12.69
CA GLY A 90 8.76 -28.48 -13.78
C GLY A 90 7.42 -27.80 -14.06
N GLY A 91 7.04 -26.80 -13.25
CA GLY A 91 5.98 -25.87 -13.55
C GLY A 91 6.52 -24.62 -14.25
N TRP A 92 5.64 -23.83 -14.80
CA TRP A 92 5.98 -22.59 -15.48
C TRP A 92 4.78 -21.61 -15.49
N ASN A 93 5.10 -20.32 -15.57
CA ASN A 93 4.15 -19.26 -15.81
C ASN A 93 4.65 -18.37 -16.95
N ARG A 94 3.92 -18.28 -18.03
CA ARG A 94 4.26 -17.53 -19.24
C ARG A 94 3.19 -16.53 -19.56
N ILE A 95 3.58 -15.28 -19.81
CA ILE A 95 2.68 -14.21 -20.21
C ILE A 95 3.20 -13.58 -21.47
N GLY A 96 2.33 -13.39 -22.43
CA GLY A 96 2.64 -12.66 -23.65
C GLY A 96 1.53 -11.71 -24.03
N GLY A 97 1.89 -10.56 -24.59
CA GLY A 97 0.90 -9.61 -25.08
C GLY A 97 1.47 -8.30 -25.58
N ALA A 98 0.56 -7.38 -25.87
CA ALA A 98 0.86 -6.09 -26.47
C ALA A 98 0.34 -4.96 -25.60
N ASP A 99 1.02 -3.84 -25.67
CA ASP A 99 0.65 -2.57 -25.03
C ASP A 99 0.78 -1.41 -26.03
N PHE A 100 0.05 -0.34 -25.76
CA PHE A 100 0.21 0.90 -26.50
C PHE A 100 0.05 2.12 -25.61
N THR A 101 0.69 3.20 -26.01
CA THR A 101 0.41 4.55 -25.54
C THR A 101 0.07 5.40 -26.75
N TRP A 102 -1.08 6.03 -26.74
CA TRP A 102 -1.52 6.93 -27.80
C TRP A 102 -1.77 8.34 -27.25
N ARG A 103 -0.88 9.25 -27.58
CA ARG A 103 -1.05 10.67 -27.29
C ARG A 103 -1.86 11.33 -28.42
N MET A 104 -3.19 11.39 -28.22
CA MET A 104 -4.12 11.91 -29.22
C MET A 104 -3.88 13.39 -29.52
N ASN A 105 -3.62 14.18 -28.46
CA ASN A 105 -3.29 15.59 -28.54
C ASN A 105 -2.60 16.07 -27.25
N SER A 106 -2.48 17.38 -27.03
CA SER A 106 -1.85 17.96 -25.83
C SER A 106 -2.60 17.66 -24.51
N HIS A 107 -3.86 17.28 -24.60
CA HIS A 107 -4.71 17.06 -23.42
C HIS A 107 -5.09 15.60 -23.20
N TRP A 108 -5.20 14.79 -24.23
CA TRP A 108 -5.71 13.44 -24.16
C TRP A 108 -4.63 12.40 -24.45
N THR A 109 -4.53 11.42 -23.58
CA THR A 109 -3.68 10.24 -23.74
C THR A 109 -4.50 8.99 -23.43
N ALA A 110 -4.38 7.97 -24.27
CA ALA A 110 -4.89 6.63 -23.99
C ALA A 110 -3.72 5.67 -23.86
N LEU A 111 -3.82 4.76 -22.88
CA LEU A 111 -2.96 3.59 -22.74
C LEU A 111 -3.83 2.35 -22.84
N GLY A 112 -3.26 1.26 -23.32
CA GLY A 112 -3.93 -0.01 -23.27
C GLY A 112 -2.94 -1.16 -23.29
N GLN A 113 -3.35 -2.26 -22.70
CA GLN A 113 -2.60 -3.50 -22.69
C GLN A 113 -3.58 -4.68 -22.78
N MET A 114 -3.19 -5.69 -23.53
CA MET A 114 -3.89 -6.98 -23.59
C MET A 114 -2.84 -8.08 -23.53
N VAL A 115 -3.00 -8.99 -22.60
CA VAL A 115 -2.07 -10.10 -22.35
C VAL A 115 -2.82 -11.39 -22.10
N GLU A 116 -2.17 -12.49 -22.39
CA GLU A 116 -2.61 -13.85 -22.08
C GLU A 116 -1.59 -14.50 -21.16
N SER A 117 -2.05 -15.08 -20.05
CA SER A 117 -1.24 -15.93 -19.20
C SER A 117 -1.50 -17.41 -19.47
N SER A 118 -0.46 -18.20 -19.36
CA SER A 118 -0.49 -19.65 -19.47
C SER A 118 0.38 -20.19 -18.35
N THR A 119 -0.17 -21.05 -17.50
CA THR A 119 0.48 -21.52 -16.26
C THR A 119 0.30 -23.02 -16.12
N MET A 120 1.40 -23.71 -15.87
CA MET A 120 1.40 -25.12 -15.47
C MET A 120 1.92 -25.20 -14.04
N GLN A 121 1.07 -25.61 -13.13
CA GLN A 121 1.44 -25.81 -11.72
C GLN A 121 1.78 -27.28 -11.45
N SER A 122 3.04 -27.55 -11.09
CA SER A 122 3.55 -28.90 -10.92
C SER A 122 3.40 -29.46 -9.51
N ASN A 123 3.23 -28.60 -8.49
CA ASN A 123 3.13 -29.05 -7.09
C ASN A 123 1.97 -28.37 -6.34
N PRO A 124 0.93 -29.13 -5.94
CA PRO A 124 -0.21 -28.59 -5.18
C PRO A 124 0.09 -28.36 -3.69
N GLN A 125 1.24 -28.78 -3.18
CA GLN A 125 1.55 -28.74 -1.74
C GLN A 125 2.15 -27.43 -1.24
N SER A 126 2.51 -26.51 -2.12
CA SER A 126 2.87 -25.16 -1.64
C SER A 126 1.59 -24.44 -1.20
N ALA A 127 1.44 -24.26 0.10
CA ALA A 127 0.27 -23.65 0.75
C ALA A 127 -0.05 -22.21 0.35
N ALA A 128 0.71 -21.64 -0.58
CA ALA A 128 0.57 -20.27 -1.07
C ALA A 128 -0.16 -20.17 -2.42
N THR A 129 -0.58 -21.26 -3.03
CA THR A 129 -1.17 -21.21 -4.37
C THR A 129 -2.71 -21.26 -4.31
N VAL A 130 -3.32 -20.18 -4.78
CA VAL A 130 -4.78 -20.04 -4.95
C VAL A 130 -5.32 -20.97 -6.03
N PHE A 131 -4.45 -21.54 -6.87
CA PHE A 131 -4.82 -22.38 -8.01
C PHE A 131 -4.50 -23.86 -7.76
N PRO A 132 -5.41 -24.77 -8.14
CA PRO A 132 -5.14 -26.19 -8.09
C PRO A 132 -4.01 -26.57 -9.04
N ALA A 133 -3.39 -27.76 -8.81
CA ALA A 133 -2.41 -28.29 -9.74
C ALA A 133 -2.99 -28.47 -11.14
N GLY A 134 -2.16 -28.28 -12.15
CA GLY A 134 -2.53 -28.46 -13.55
C GLY A 134 -2.34 -27.19 -14.37
N TYR A 135 -2.96 -27.22 -15.53
CA TYR A 135 -2.89 -26.13 -16.50
C TYR A 135 -4.02 -25.11 -16.28
N HIS A 136 -3.67 -23.82 -16.24
CA HIS A 136 -4.63 -22.73 -16.28
C HIS A 136 -4.15 -21.68 -17.28
N ALA A 137 -5.08 -21.00 -17.88
CA ALA A 137 -4.80 -19.88 -18.78
C ALA A 137 -5.92 -18.85 -18.72
N GLY A 138 -5.58 -17.64 -19.03
CA GLY A 138 -6.59 -16.60 -19.12
C GLY A 138 -6.05 -15.26 -19.56
N PRO A 139 -6.90 -14.45 -20.21
CA PRO A 139 -6.57 -13.09 -20.61
C PRO A 139 -6.66 -12.10 -19.46
N ALA A 140 -5.92 -11.00 -19.63
CA ALA A 140 -6.13 -9.77 -18.89
C ALA A 140 -6.00 -8.56 -19.83
N ALA A 141 -6.83 -7.57 -19.59
CA ALA A 141 -6.82 -6.30 -20.33
C ALA A 141 -6.86 -5.13 -19.36
N ASP A 142 -6.17 -4.05 -19.73
CA ASP A 142 -6.17 -2.77 -19.05
C ASP A 142 -6.28 -1.66 -20.10
N VAL A 143 -7.21 -0.74 -19.92
CA VAL A 143 -7.38 0.43 -20.79
C VAL A 143 -7.54 1.67 -19.92
N GLN A 144 -6.69 2.65 -20.15
CA GLN A 144 -6.68 3.91 -19.41
C GLN A 144 -6.85 5.09 -20.36
N VAL A 145 -7.67 6.04 -19.97
CA VAL A 145 -7.84 7.31 -20.69
C VAL A 145 -7.59 8.46 -19.72
N THR A 146 -6.63 9.30 -20.04
CA THR A 146 -6.29 10.47 -19.24
C THR A 146 -6.55 11.75 -20.00
N ARG A 147 -7.22 12.69 -19.37
CA ARG A 147 -7.31 14.08 -19.84
C ARG A 147 -6.64 15.01 -18.84
N SER A 148 -5.70 15.82 -19.33
CA SER A 148 -5.06 16.88 -18.55
C SER A 148 -5.35 18.24 -19.20
N GLY A 149 -6.02 19.10 -18.45
CA GLY A 149 -6.39 20.43 -18.93
C GLY A 149 -6.37 21.46 -17.80
N HIS A 150 -6.53 22.73 -18.10
CA HIS A 150 -6.52 23.79 -17.12
C HIS A 150 -7.70 23.70 -16.12
N SER A 151 -8.91 23.45 -16.62
CA SER A 151 -10.13 23.43 -15.80
C SER A 151 -10.71 22.04 -15.60
N PHE A 152 -10.46 21.10 -16.51
CA PHE A 152 -10.99 19.75 -16.41
C PHE A 152 -9.89 18.71 -16.58
N ASN A 153 -9.75 17.87 -15.57
CA ASN A 153 -8.86 16.71 -15.55
C ASN A 153 -9.70 15.45 -15.33
N MET A 154 -9.32 14.38 -15.99
CA MET A 154 -10.00 13.08 -15.88
C MET A 154 -8.97 11.97 -16.05
N PHE A 155 -9.12 10.94 -15.29
CA PHE A 155 -8.48 9.64 -15.43
C PHE A 155 -9.58 8.59 -15.36
N ASP A 156 -9.56 7.67 -16.29
CA ASP A 156 -10.51 6.56 -16.35
C ASP A 156 -9.75 5.30 -16.74
N GLU A 157 -9.92 4.24 -15.96
CA GLU A 157 -9.23 2.97 -16.13
C GLU A 157 -10.23 1.82 -16.03
N TYR A 158 -10.29 1.04 -17.08
CA TYR A 158 -11.04 -0.21 -17.11
C TYR A 158 -10.09 -1.40 -17.13
N GLN A 159 -10.28 -2.34 -16.19
CA GLN A 159 -9.54 -3.59 -16.13
C GLN A 159 -10.49 -4.77 -16.24
N ASP A 160 -10.09 -5.78 -17.01
CA ASP A 160 -10.74 -7.09 -17.07
C ASP A 160 -9.66 -8.16 -16.90
N ILE A 161 -9.68 -8.85 -15.76
CA ILE A 161 -8.70 -9.88 -15.41
C ILE A 161 -9.43 -11.17 -15.15
N SER A 162 -9.28 -12.14 -16.06
CA SER A 162 -9.95 -13.42 -15.96
C SER A 162 -9.56 -14.24 -14.72
N SER A 163 -10.39 -15.18 -14.32
CA SER A 163 -10.11 -16.06 -13.19
C SER A 163 -8.91 -16.98 -13.41
N GLY A 164 -8.56 -17.26 -14.68
CA GLY A 164 -7.40 -18.08 -15.05
C GLY A 164 -6.10 -17.30 -15.21
N PHE A 165 -6.14 -15.97 -15.15
CA PHE A 165 -4.94 -15.14 -15.28
C PHE A 165 -4.09 -15.17 -14.02
N THR A 166 -2.80 -15.47 -14.18
CA THR A 166 -1.81 -15.44 -13.10
C THR A 166 -0.50 -14.85 -13.59
N THR A 167 0.25 -14.21 -12.69
CA THR A 167 1.61 -13.72 -12.94
C THR A 167 2.52 -14.02 -11.76
N GLN A 168 3.61 -14.71 -12.00
CA GLN A 168 4.65 -15.02 -10.98
C GLN A 168 5.85 -14.08 -11.10
N VAL A 169 6.11 -13.55 -12.30
CA VAL A 169 7.13 -12.51 -12.53
C VAL A 169 6.63 -11.12 -12.16
N GLY A 170 5.33 -10.88 -12.35
CA GLY A 170 4.67 -9.60 -12.10
C GLY A 170 4.00 -9.53 -10.73
N PHE A 171 3.13 -8.54 -10.59
CA PHE A 171 2.30 -8.35 -9.40
C PHE A 171 0.84 -8.18 -9.80
N LEU A 172 -0.02 -8.98 -9.19
CA LEU A 172 -1.46 -8.93 -9.35
C LEU A 172 -2.11 -8.96 -7.95
N GLN A 173 -2.96 -7.99 -7.66
CA GLN A 173 -3.69 -7.97 -6.39
C GLN A 173 -4.79 -9.03 -6.35
N THR A 174 -5.53 -9.18 -7.44
CA THR A 174 -6.64 -10.13 -7.54
C THR A 174 -6.89 -10.51 -9.00
N SER A 175 -7.38 -11.70 -9.22
CA SER A 175 -7.92 -12.17 -10.49
C SER A 175 -9.45 -12.29 -10.40
N ASN A 176 -10.11 -12.72 -11.48
CA ASN A 176 -11.58 -12.84 -11.55
C ASN A 176 -12.29 -11.50 -11.27
N ILE A 177 -11.80 -10.41 -11.87
CA ILE A 177 -12.32 -9.07 -11.62
C ILE A 177 -12.49 -8.26 -12.90
N ARG A 178 -13.56 -7.51 -12.97
CA ARG A 178 -13.79 -6.38 -13.88
C ARG A 178 -13.96 -5.14 -13.05
N SER A 179 -13.10 -4.16 -13.24
CA SER A 179 -13.15 -2.91 -12.49
C SER A 179 -13.12 -1.70 -13.39
N ASP A 180 -13.81 -0.67 -12.95
CA ASP A 180 -13.82 0.65 -13.58
C ASP A 180 -13.46 1.68 -12.52
N HIS A 181 -12.42 2.50 -12.78
CA HIS A 181 -11.92 3.52 -11.88
C HIS A 181 -11.91 4.88 -12.58
N LEU A 182 -12.90 5.70 -12.28
CA LEU A 182 -13.04 7.06 -12.75
C LEU A 182 -12.62 8.07 -11.68
N HIS A 183 -11.70 8.95 -12.01
CA HIS A 183 -11.38 10.15 -11.24
C HIS A 183 -11.55 11.38 -12.13
N ALA A 184 -12.36 12.33 -11.73
CA ALA A 184 -12.62 13.53 -12.49
C ALA A 184 -12.66 14.77 -11.59
N THR A 185 -11.99 15.84 -12.05
CA THR A 185 -11.95 17.13 -11.35
C THR A 185 -12.33 18.22 -12.31
N TYR A 186 -13.28 19.05 -11.93
CA TYR A 186 -13.58 20.29 -12.63
C TYR A 186 -13.31 21.49 -11.72
N GLN A 187 -12.53 22.47 -12.23
CA GLN A 187 -12.01 23.58 -11.45
C GLN A 187 -12.29 24.91 -12.16
N TRP A 188 -12.80 25.87 -11.40
CA TRP A 188 -13.03 27.26 -11.83
C TRP A 188 -11.99 28.18 -11.22
N PHE A 189 -11.56 29.17 -11.99
CA PHE A 189 -10.56 30.17 -11.62
C PHE A 189 -11.17 31.56 -11.62
N PRO A 190 -11.72 32.02 -10.47
CA PRO A 190 -12.32 33.34 -10.38
C PRO A 190 -11.27 34.45 -10.47
N LYS A 191 -11.66 35.61 -10.97
CA LYS A 191 -10.76 36.77 -11.07
C LYS A 191 -10.44 37.43 -9.72
N HIS A 192 -11.03 36.96 -8.62
CA HIS A 192 -10.88 37.54 -7.30
C HIS A 192 -9.68 36.96 -6.56
N LYS A 193 -8.87 37.82 -5.94
CA LYS A 193 -7.63 37.44 -5.23
C LYS A 193 -7.84 36.61 -3.97
N LYS A 194 -9.06 36.58 -3.39
CA LYS A 194 -9.37 35.87 -2.13
C LYS A 194 -9.55 34.36 -2.30
N VAL A 195 -9.93 33.92 -3.50
CA VAL A 195 -10.06 32.51 -3.87
C VAL A 195 -9.28 32.30 -5.14
N GLN A 196 -8.33 31.41 -5.13
CA GLN A 196 -7.51 31.10 -6.34
C GLN A 196 -8.30 30.24 -7.31
N SER A 197 -8.98 29.22 -6.76
CA SER A 197 -9.87 28.34 -7.51
C SER A 197 -10.84 27.64 -6.55
N TYR A 198 -11.90 27.12 -7.11
CA TYR A 198 -12.81 26.18 -6.42
C TYR A 198 -13.27 25.14 -7.45
N GLY A 199 -13.70 23.99 -6.97
CA GLY A 199 -14.05 22.92 -7.87
C GLY A 199 -14.84 21.81 -7.21
N ILE A 200 -15.15 20.83 -8.06
CA ILE A 200 -15.71 19.55 -7.68
C ILE A 200 -14.78 18.45 -8.16
N GLU A 201 -14.69 17.41 -7.34
CA GLU A 201 -13.91 16.21 -7.64
C GLU A 201 -14.75 14.98 -7.32
N THR A 202 -14.68 13.98 -8.18
CA THR A 202 -15.29 12.67 -7.91
C THR A 202 -14.27 11.58 -8.15
N ASN A 203 -14.30 10.58 -7.31
CA ASN A 203 -13.55 9.35 -7.47
C ASN A 203 -14.54 8.19 -7.35
N GLN A 204 -14.59 7.33 -8.36
CA GLN A 204 -15.48 6.19 -8.41
C GLN A 204 -14.64 4.95 -8.74
N ASN A 205 -14.83 3.91 -7.98
CA ASN A 205 -14.23 2.62 -8.25
C ASN A 205 -15.28 1.54 -8.05
N LEU A 206 -15.57 0.78 -9.08
CA LEU A 206 -16.61 -0.21 -9.13
C LEU A 206 -16.03 -1.53 -9.66
N ALA A 207 -16.23 -2.62 -8.94
CA ALA A 207 -15.72 -3.92 -9.37
C ALA A 207 -16.73 -5.04 -9.19
N PHE A 208 -16.74 -5.94 -10.19
CA PHE A 208 -17.52 -7.16 -10.23
C PHE A 208 -16.61 -8.35 -10.53
N ASP A 209 -16.97 -9.54 -10.06
CA ASP A 209 -16.41 -10.78 -10.56
C ASP A 209 -17.04 -11.17 -11.91
N HIS A 210 -16.51 -12.20 -12.56
CA HIS A 210 -17.05 -12.68 -13.84
C HIS A 210 -18.41 -13.41 -13.70
N ALA A 211 -18.84 -13.72 -12.47
CA ALA A 211 -20.19 -14.18 -12.17
C ALA A 211 -21.18 -13.02 -11.89
N HIS A 212 -20.76 -11.78 -12.13
CA HIS A 212 -21.52 -10.54 -11.90
C HIS A 212 -21.83 -10.24 -10.44
N ASN A 213 -21.14 -10.85 -9.48
CA ASN A 213 -21.22 -10.43 -8.09
C ASN A 213 -20.39 -9.16 -7.90
N ARG A 214 -20.95 -8.19 -7.16
CA ARG A 214 -20.21 -6.99 -6.80
C ARG A 214 -19.11 -7.34 -5.78
N VAL A 215 -17.87 -7.01 -6.10
CA VAL A 215 -16.70 -7.20 -5.23
C VAL A 215 -16.54 -6.00 -4.31
N TYR A 216 -16.50 -4.80 -4.88
CA TYR A 216 -16.50 -3.55 -4.13
C TYR A 216 -17.12 -2.42 -4.93
N HIS A 217 -17.48 -1.36 -4.22
CA HIS A 217 -17.94 -0.09 -4.76
C HIS A 217 -17.42 1.04 -3.87
N TYR A 218 -16.82 2.05 -4.48
CA TYR A 218 -16.36 3.26 -3.81
C TYR A 218 -16.72 4.46 -4.66
N THR A 219 -17.37 5.45 -4.07
CA THR A 219 -17.72 6.70 -4.74
C THR A 219 -17.52 7.86 -3.78
N THR A 220 -16.80 8.90 -4.21
CA THR A 220 -16.70 10.17 -3.51
C THR A 220 -17.19 11.34 -4.37
N LEU A 221 -17.66 12.34 -3.70
CA LEU A 221 -17.90 13.67 -4.24
C LEU A 221 -17.32 14.69 -3.26
N ASP A 222 -16.33 15.42 -3.73
CA ASP A 222 -15.64 16.45 -2.97
C ASP A 222 -15.90 17.81 -3.62
N VAL A 223 -16.19 18.80 -2.79
CA VAL A 223 -16.23 20.21 -3.19
C VAL A 223 -15.05 20.88 -2.53
N PHE A 224 -14.23 21.61 -3.28
CA PHE A 224 -13.05 22.24 -2.69
C PHE A 224 -12.91 23.70 -3.06
N ALA A 225 -12.21 24.45 -2.21
CA ALA A 225 -11.76 25.79 -2.47
C ALA A 225 -10.25 25.89 -2.17
N LEU A 226 -9.50 26.42 -3.15
CA LEU A 226 -8.10 26.77 -2.98
C LEU A 226 -7.99 28.28 -2.71
N LEU A 227 -7.50 28.60 -1.52
CA LEU A 227 -7.26 29.94 -1.03
C LEU A 227 -5.76 30.31 -1.19
N PRO A 228 -5.37 31.57 -0.98
CA PRO A 228 -3.96 31.96 -0.91
C PRO A 228 -3.19 31.11 0.10
N ASN A 229 -1.86 31.04 -0.08
CA ASN A 229 -0.94 30.25 0.74
C ASN A 229 -1.23 28.73 0.70
N ASN A 230 -1.76 28.24 -0.45
CA ASN A 230 -2.08 26.84 -0.68
C ASN A 230 -3.05 26.25 0.37
N ILE A 231 -3.92 27.05 0.94
CA ILE A 231 -4.96 26.57 1.85
C ILE A 231 -6.07 25.97 1.02
N VAL A 232 -6.33 24.69 1.23
CA VAL A 232 -7.45 23.94 0.64
C VAL A 232 -8.45 23.65 1.73
N LEU A 233 -9.72 23.92 1.45
CA LEU A 233 -10.86 23.56 2.28
C LEU A 233 -11.79 22.69 1.43
N ALA A 234 -12.13 21.50 1.92
CA ALA A 234 -12.93 20.54 1.17
C ALA A 234 -13.90 19.77 2.08
N PRO A 235 -15.21 20.07 2.05
CA PRO A 235 -16.22 19.08 2.43
C PRO A 235 -16.16 17.89 1.47
N ILE A 236 -16.22 16.70 2.03
CA ILE A 236 -16.11 15.44 1.32
C ILE A 236 -17.22 14.50 1.75
N GLY A 237 -17.74 13.70 0.85
CA GLY A 237 -18.74 12.69 1.15
C GLY A 237 -18.75 11.58 0.12
N GLY A 238 -19.27 10.45 0.51
CA GLY A 238 -19.31 9.32 -0.41
C GLY A 238 -19.90 8.07 0.22
N GLN A 239 -19.69 6.99 -0.51
CA GLN A 239 -20.13 5.67 -0.11
C GLN A 239 -19.06 4.63 -0.50
N ASN A 240 -18.78 3.74 0.41
CA ASN A 240 -18.04 2.51 0.18
C ASN A 240 -18.97 1.31 0.36
N SER A 241 -18.64 0.18 -0.24
CA SER A 241 -19.31 -1.08 0.09
C SER A 241 -18.36 -2.26 -0.07
N ASP A 242 -18.30 -3.07 0.96
CA ASP A 242 -17.53 -4.31 1.00
C ASP A 242 -18.44 -5.53 1.02
N THR A 243 -18.05 -6.57 0.30
CA THR A 243 -18.72 -7.88 0.31
C THR A 243 -17.92 -8.82 1.19
N VAL A 244 -18.52 -9.29 2.28
CA VAL A 244 -17.90 -10.20 3.25
C VAL A 244 -18.70 -11.48 3.36
N GLY A 245 -18.03 -12.63 3.41
CA GLY A 245 -18.73 -13.91 3.42
C GLY A 245 -17.88 -15.10 3.89
N PRO A 246 -18.35 -16.32 3.63
CA PRO A 246 -17.66 -17.55 4.02
C PRO A 246 -16.26 -17.68 3.40
N GLN A 247 -16.05 -17.10 2.21
CA GLN A 247 -14.75 -17.08 1.52
C GLN A 247 -13.68 -16.31 2.31
N ASP A 248 -14.09 -15.43 3.23
CA ASP A 248 -13.18 -14.64 4.10
C ASP A 248 -12.94 -15.34 5.44
N GLY A 249 -13.39 -16.58 5.60
CA GLY A 249 -13.20 -17.40 6.80
C GLY A 249 -14.23 -17.14 7.92
N TYR A 250 -15.29 -16.40 7.66
CA TYR A 250 -16.35 -16.16 8.65
C TYR A 250 -17.42 -17.24 8.63
N PRO A 251 -18.05 -17.57 9.79
CA PRO A 251 -19.11 -18.56 9.91
C PRO A 251 -20.46 -18.02 9.37
N MET A 252 -20.46 -17.55 8.14
CA MET A 252 -21.62 -16.98 7.45
C MET A 252 -22.23 -17.97 6.46
N PRO A 253 -23.57 -18.03 6.32
CA PRO A 253 -24.21 -18.91 5.34
C PRO A 253 -24.06 -18.41 3.89
N SER A 254 -23.86 -17.12 3.70
CA SER A 254 -23.69 -16.47 2.40
C SER A 254 -22.97 -15.13 2.58
N SER A 255 -22.48 -14.58 1.47
CA SER A 255 -21.87 -13.25 1.47
C SER A 255 -22.92 -12.15 1.71
N VAL A 256 -22.51 -11.11 2.44
CA VAL A 256 -23.31 -9.91 2.76
C VAL A 256 -22.56 -8.68 2.24
N ASN A 257 -23.31 -7.78 1.59
CA ASN A 257 -22.80 -6.48 1.18
C ASN A 257 -23.04 -5.47 2.31
N PHE A 258 -21.97 -4.94 2.89
CA PHE A 258 -21.99 -3.84 3.82
C PHE A 258 -21.90 -2.52 3.03
N THR A 259 -22.73 -1.56 3.38
CA THR A 259 -22.71 -0.22 2.77
C THR A 259 -22.27 0.79 3.82
N GLU A 260 -21.20 1.49 3.51
CA GLU A 260 -20.50 2.42 4.40
C GLU A 260 -20.60 3.83 3.81
N ASN A 261 -21.58 4.61 4.27
CA ASN A 261 -21.66 6.01 3.91
C ASN A 261 -20.68 6.81 4.76
N PHE A 262 -20.03 7.79 4.16
CA PHE A 262 -19.15 8.69 4.88
C PHE A 262 -19.35 10.15 4.49
N GLY A 263 -18.96 11.03 5.40
CA GLY A 263 -18.95 12.46 5.17
C GLY A 263 -18.05 13.17 6.17
N GLY A 264 -17.51 14.31 5.76
CA GLY A 264 -16.62 15.05 6.63
C GLY A 264 -15.98 16.25 5.97
N PHE A 265 -14.82 16.61 6.48
CA PHE A 265 -14.13 17.81 6.09
C PHE A 265 -12.62 17.62 6.07
N VAL A 266 -11.96 18.15 5.03
CA VAL A 266 -10.51 18.21 4.90
C VAL A 266 -10.07 19.66 4.82
N ALA A 267 -9.05 20.03 5.59
CA ALA A 267 -8.37 21.32 5.53
C ALA A 267 -6.86 21.11 5.51
N ARG A 268 -6.18 21.65 4.50
CA ARG A 268 -4.73 21.59 4.42
C ARG A 268 -4.15 22.89 3.91
N GLY A 269 -2.93 23.23 4.30
CA GLY A 269 -2.28 24.41 3.80
C GLY A 269 -1.01 24.79 4.54
N GLN A 270 -0.42 25.89 4.06
CA GLN A 270 0.75 26.53 4.66
C GLN A 270 0.50 28.05 4.75
N PRO A 271 -0.24 28.51 5.78
CA PRO A 271 -0.61 29.92 5.91
C PRO A 271 0.61 30.84 6.01
N PHE A 272 1.70 30.35 6.59
CA PHE A 272 3.00 31.00 6.65
C PHE A 272 4.14 29.97 6.68
N SER A 273 5.37 30.41 6.46
CA SER A 273 6.54 29.52 6.31
C SER A 273 6.83 28.64 7.54
N GLN A 274 6.35 29.07 8.71
CA GLN A 274 6.57 28.35 9.97
C GLN A 274 5.52 27.29 10.29
N LEU A 275 4.39 27.25 9.56
CA LEU A 275 3.30 26.33 9.86
C LEU A 275 2.75 25.70 8.59
N SER A 276 2.74 24.39 8.53
CA SER A 276 1.90 23.63 7.59
C SER A 276 1.00 22.65 8.33
N PHE A 277 -0.18 22.39 7.79
CA PHE A 277 -1.14 21.48 8.39
C PHE A 277 -1.89 20.68 7.33
N ASN A 278 -2.33 19.49 7.74
CA ASN A 278 -3.31 18.66 7.05
C ASN A 278 -4.24 18.07 8.12
N LEU A 279 -5.49 18.51 8.09
CA LEU A 279 -6.53 18.15 9.06
C LEU A 279 -7.65 17.43 8.32
N GLN A 280 -8.13 16.34 8.88
CA GLN A 280 -9.28 15.60 8.37
C GLN A 280 -10.17 15.17 9.54
N ALA A 281 -11.47 15.30 9.38
CA ALA A 281 -12.47 14.77 10.31
C ALA A 281 -13.61 14.14 9.50
N LEU A 282 -13.82 12.84 9.70
CA LEU A 282 -14.82 12.05 8.98
C LEU A 282 -15.73 11.32 9.97
N LYS A 283 -16.98 11.14 9.57
CA LYS A 283 -17.89 10.12 10.08
C LYS A 283 -18.19 9.14 8.96
N SER A 284 -18.06 7.84 9.23
CA SER A 284 -18.27 6.79 8.22
C SER A 284 -18.95 5.56 8.82
N GLY A 285 -19.53 4.74 7.95
CA GLY A 285 -19.67 3.32 8.24
C GLY A 285 -18.32 2.63 8.19
N ASN A 286 -18.17 1.52 8.87
CA ASN A 286 -17.00 0.63 8.82
C ASN A 286 -17.44 -0.78 9.20
N VAL A 287 -16.77 -1.81 8.69
CA VAL A 287 -17.07 -3.21 9.04
C VAL A 287 -16.15 -3.68 10.16
N ASN A 288 -16.71 -4.29 11.21
CA ASN A 288 -15.90 -5.00 12.19
C ASN A 288 -15.43 -6.35 11.63
N TYR A 289 -14.22 -6.39 11.10
CA TYR A 289 -13.57 -7.62 10.63
C TYR A 289 -12.98 -8.47 11.76
N ASN A 290 -13.04 -8.01 12.99
CA ASN A 290 -12.54 -8.71 14.18
C ASN A 290 -13.65 -8.92 15.21
N PRO A 291 -14.78 -9.56 14.85
CA PRO A 291 -15.82 -9.85 15.82
C PRO A 291 -15.32 -10.84 16.91
N PRO A 292 -16.00 -10.95 18.05
CA PRO A 292 -15.72 -12.00 19.03
C PRO A 292 -15.82 -13.40 18.40
N ALA A 293 -15.12 -14.37 18.99
CA ALA A 293 -15.08 -15.73 18.48
C ALA A 293 -16.49 -16.32 18.27
N GLY A 294 -16.75 -16.88 17.08
CA GLY A 294 -18.03 -17.47 16.71
C GLY A 294 -19.10 -16.46 16.27
N GLN A 295 -18.79 -15.17 16.26
CA GLN A 295 -19.66 -14.12 15.71
C GLN A 295 -19.29 -13.79 14.26
N VAL A 296 -20.18 -13.08 13.57
CA VAL A 296 -20.00 -12.65 12.18
C VAL A 296 -19.65 -11.15 12.15
N PRO A 297 -18.98 -10.66 11.09
CA PRO A 297 -18.76 -9.24 10.87
C PRO A 297 -20.07 -8.43 10.90
N PHE A 298 -19.98 -7.20 11.40
CA PHE A 298 -21.13 -6.29 11.50
C PHE A 298 -20.71 -4.84 11.24
N LEU A 299 -21.69 -4.01 10.89
CA LEU A 299 -21.47 -2.60 10.59
C LEU A 299 -21.25 -1.79 11.88
N MET A 300 -20.26 -0.93 11.85
CA MET A 300 -19.96 0.06 12.88
C MET A 300 -20.17 1.48 12.35
N ASN A 301 -20.33 2.43 13.25
CA ASN A 301 -20.22 3.87 13.02
C ASN A 301 -18.82 4.30 13.49
N GLN A 302 -18.03 4.81 12.57
CA GLN A 302 -16.66 5.25 12.80
C GLN A 302 -16.57 6.77 12.84
N GLU A 303 -15.77 7.30 13.74
CA GLU A 303 -15.30 8.69 13.78
C GLU A 303 -13.79 8.68 13.60
N THR A 304 -13.31 9.30 12.51
CA THR A 304 -11.88 9.45 12.22
C THR A 304 -11.47 10.90 12.33
N VAL A 305 -10.39 11.17 13.07
CA VAL A 305 -9.71 12.46 13.11
C VAL A 305 -8.24 12.27 12.80
N GLN A 306 -7.74 13.00 11.80
CA GLN A 306 -6.33 13.06 11.46
C GLN A 306 -5.84 14.50 11.52
N ALA A 307 -4.75 14.73 12.23
CA ALA A 307 -4.05 16.02 12.24
C ALA A 307 -2.55 15.80 12.04
N LEU A 308 -2.04 16.32 10.93
CA LEU A 308 -0.61 16.37 10.61
C LEU A 308 -0.21 17.84 10.64
N ILE A 309 0.65 18.23 11.58
CA ILE A 309 1.03 19.62 11.79
C ILE A 309 2.57 19.70 11.86
N THR A 310 3.16 20.45 10.91
CA THR A 310 4.59 20.77 10.95
C THR A 310 4.77 22.20 11.38
N VAL A 311 5.59 22.41 12.40
CA VAL A 311 5.97 23.73 12.92
C VAL A 311 7.48 23.91 12.79
N ASN A 312 7.88 25.06 12.25
CA ASN A 312 9.28 25.50 12.16
C ASN A 312 9.47 26.75 13.03
N PRO A 313 9.52 26.61 14.38
CA PRO A 313 9.50 27.76 15.29
C PRO A 313 10.73 28.65 15.17
N ILE A 314 11.86 28.07 14.82
CA ILE A 314 13.12 28.73 14.51
C ILE A 314 13.77 28.08 13.27
N LYS A 315 14.72 28.81 12.67
CA LYS A 315 15.33 28.47 11.37
C LYS A 315 15.92 27.05 11.23
N HIS A 316 16.28 26.41 12.32
CA HIS A 316 16.96 25.10 12.31
C HIS A 316 16.18 24.00 13.04
N LEU A 317 14.97 24.29 13.50
CA LEU A 317 14.11 23.36 14.20
C LEU A 317 12.86 23.09 13.39
N THR A 318 12.61 21.82 13.12
CA THR A 318 11.36 21.33 12.56
C THR A 318 10.71 20.36 13.55
N ASP A 319 9.45 20.58 13.83
CA ASP A 319 8.62 19.75 14.68
C ASP A 319 7.43 19.23 13.86
N ASP A 320 7.44 17.93 13.54
CA ASP A 320 6.38 17.24 12.84
C ASP A 320 5.50 16.51 13.86
N ASN A 321 4.24 16.90 13.96
CA ASN A 321 3.26 16.32 14.87
C ASN A 321 2.18 15.59 14.10
N THR A 322 1.88 14.37 14.53
CA THR A 322 0.82 13.53 14.00
C THR A 322 -0.14 13.14 15.12
N TYR A 323 -1.43 13.34 14.90
CA TYR A 323 -2.49 12.80 15.74
C TYR A 323 -3.47 12.04 14.84
N LEU A 324 -3.73 10.78 15.19
CA LEU A 324 -4.72 9.92 14.53
C LEU A 324 -5.67 9.40 15.60
N LEU A 325 -6.95 9.44 15.32
CA LEU A 325 -8.02 8.87 16.13
C LEU A 325 -8.98 8.13 15.20
N ASP A 326 -9.22 6.86 15.51
CA ASP A 326 -10.34 6.10 14.97
C ASP A 326 -11.17 5.56 16.15
N ARG A 327 -12.45 5.88 16.17
CA ARG A 327 -13.39 5.46 17.22
C ARG A 327 -14.58 4.80 16.58
N ASP A 328 -14.77 3.53 16.87
CA ASP A 328 -15.80 2.69 16.29
C ASP A 328 -16.84 2.26 17.32
N HIS A 329 -18.11 2.49 16.99
CA HIS A 329 -19.27 2.08 17.78
C HIS A 329 -20.14 1.11 16.99
N ASN A 330 -20.71 0.12 17.65
CA ASN A 330 -21.69 -0.76 17.03
C ASN A 330 -22.85 0.07 16.46
N ALA A 331 -23.14 -0.09 15.17
CA ALA A 331 -24.15 0.71 14.48
C ALA A 331 -25.57 0.50 15.03
N HIS A 332 -25.88 -0.65 15.62
CA HIS A 332 -27.19 -1.00 16.16
C HIS A 332 -27.32 -0.72 17.66
N GLY A 333 -26.26 -0.94 18.43
CA GLY A 333 -26.29 -0.83 19.89
C GLY A 333 -25.60 0.39 20.46
N GLY A 334 -24.80 1.11 19.68
CA GLY A 334 -24.07 2.31 20.10
C GLY A 334 -22.93 2.06 21.09
N GLN A 335 -22.64 0.78 21.45
CA GLN A 335 -21.54 0.44 22.33
C GLN A 335 -20.20 0.68 21.60
N LEU A 336 -19.19 1.12 22.35
CA LEU A 336 -17.83 1.18 21.84
C LEU A 336 -17.38 -0.24 21.44
N VAL A 337 -16.89 -0.39 20.24
CA VAL A 337 -16.24 -1.60 19.74
C VAL A 337 -14.74 -1.52 20.03
N TYR A 338 -14.08 -0.53 19.46
CA TYR A 338 -12.69 -0.16 19.79
C TYR A 338 -12.43 1.32 19.48
N GLU A 339 -11.34 1.81 20.05
CA GLU A 339 -10.79 3.12 19.76
C GLU A 339 -9.28 3.00 19.63
N THR A 340 -8.73 3.48 18.52
CA THR A 340 -7.28 3.58 18.33
C THR A 340 -6.87 5.03 18.34
N GLN A 341 -5.74 5.32 19.00
CA GLN A 341 -5.13 6.66 19.00
C GLN A 341 -3.63 6.51 18.79
N THR A 342 -3.11 7.34 17.89
CA THR A 342 -1.67 7.53 17.72
C THR A 342 -1.36 9.01 17.92
N PHE A 343 -0.44 9.30 18.81
CA PHE A 343 0.18 10.62 18.94
C PHE A 343 1.68 10.49 18.73
N ARG A 344 2.22 11.21 17.75
CA ARG A 344 3.63 11.18 17.41
C ARG A 344 4.16 12.60 17.24
N THR A 345 5.29 12.89 17.90
CA THR A 345 6.08 14.10 17.66
C THR A 345 7.48 13.74 17.18
N LYS A 346 7.98 14.47 16.20
CA LYS A 346 9.31 14.27 15.62
C LYS A 346 10.01 15.61 15.52
N LEU A 347 10.91 15.83 16.45
CA LEU A 347 11.77 16.99 16.51
C LEU A 347 13.08 16.75 15.73
N ASN A 348 13.37 17.61 14.76
CA ASN A 348 14.66 17.65 14.05
C ASN A 348 15.34 18.99 14.30
N TYR A 349 16.54 18.96 14.85
CA TYR A 349 17.35 20.15 15.05
C TYR A 349 18.67 20.07 14.31
N GLN A 350 18.95 21.07 13.48
CA GLN A 350 20.18 21.19 12.70
C GLN A 350 21.13 22.14 13.40
N PHE A 351 22.12 21.63 14.14
CA PHE A 351 23.12 22.44 14.86
C PHE A 351 24.07 23.17 13.90
N THR A 352 24.57 22.41 12.92
CA THR A 352 25.46 22.88 11.86
C THR A 352 25.13 22.16 10.56
N ARG A 353 25.77 22.50 9.45
CA ARG A 353 25.63 21.75 8.18
C ARG A 353 26.02 20.26 8.32
N ALA A 354 26.88 19.95 9.30
CA ALA A 354 27.40 18.62 9.51
C ALA A 354 26.73 17.87 10.68
N ILE A 355 26.08 18.55 11.61
CA ILE A 355 25.55 17.94 12.85
C ILE A 355 24.05 18.20 12.96
N SER A 356 23.28 17.13 13.11
CA SER A 356 21.84 17.20 13.39
C SER A 356 21.44 16.20 14.48
N ALA A 357 20.39 16.53 15.21
CA ALA A 357 19.74 15.62 16.15
C ALA A 357 18.26 15.47 15.78
N ARG A 358 17.76 14.25 15.96
CA ARG A 358 16.35 13.89 15.80
C ARG A 358 15.86 13.15 17.04
N VAL A 359 14.70 13.55 17.53
CA VAL A 359 13.99 12.83 18.60
C VAL A 359 12.59 12.53 18.09
N ILE A 360 12.13 11.29 18.26
CA ILE A 360 10.77 10.86 17.98
C ILE A 360 10.20 10.28 19.26
N VAL A 361 8.99 10.69 19.60
CA VAL A 361 8.17 10.06 20.64
C VAL A 361 6.84 9.74 20.02
N GLU A 362 6.42 8.49 20.14
CA GLU A 362 5.16 7.98 19.62
C GLU A 362 4.41 7.25 20.73
N TYR A 363 3.16 7.58 20.89
CA TYR A 363 2.22 6.92 21.78
C TYR A 363 1.09 6.32 20.96
N ASP A 364 0.94 5.01 21.06
CA ASP A 364 -0.11 4.23 20.43
C ASP A 364 -0.99 3.56 21.48
N THR A 365 -2.29 3.59 21.26
CA THR A 365 -3.24 2.87 22.12
C THR A 365 -4.39 2.29 21.31
N THR A 366 -4.79 1.07 21.67
CA THR A 366 -6.02 0.43 21.21
C THR A 366 -6.85 0.09 22.44
N LEU A 367 -7.96 0.80 22.61
CA LEU A 367 -8.96 0.52 23.65
C LEU A 367 -10.05 -0.35 23.04
N THR A 368 -10.35 -1.49 23.62
CA THR A 368 -11.30 -2.46 23.05
C THR A 368 -12.39 -2.82 24.03
N ASN A 369 -13.56 -3.15 23.50
CA ASN A 369 -14.63 -3.81 24.24
C ASN A 369 -14.63 -5.31 23.88
N PRO A 370 -14.21 -6.21 24.79
CA PRO A 370 -14.09 -7.63 24.47
C PRO A 370 -15.44 -8.33 24.18
N LEU A 371 -16.56 -7.68 24.45
CA LEU A 371 -17.90 -8.17 24.07
C LEU A 371 -18.24 -7.88 22.60
N GLU A 372 -17.54 -6.94 22.00
CA GLU A 372 -17.79 -6.47 20.62
C GLU A 372 -16.67 -6.79 19.65
N THR A 373 -15.44 -7.07 20.13
CA THR A 373 -14.28 -7.36 19.25
C THR A 373 -13.30 -8.33 19.91
N SER A 374 -12.63 -9.11 19.05
CA SER A 374 -11.50 -9.98 19.43
C SER A 374 -10.16 -9.25 19.50
N LEU A 375 -10.11 -7.96 19.13
CA LEU A 375 -8.88 -7.18 19.20
C LEU A 375 -8.37 -7.03 20.62
N ALA A 376 -7.07 -7.19 20.80
CA ALA A 376 -6.42 -7.01 22.09
C ALA A 376 -6.29 -5.52 22.46
N ARG A 377 -6.44 -5.21 23.74
CA ARG A 377 -6.16 -3.88 24.27
C ARG A 377 -4.66 -3.65 24.38
N THR A 378 -4.16 -2.58 23.75
CA THR A 378 -2.72 -2.25 23.74
C THR A 378 -2.48 -0.80 24.15
N LYS A 379 -1.30 -0.55 24.73
CA LYS A 379 -0.74 0.78 24.98
C LYS A 379 0.77 0.70 24.83
N GLN A 380 1.35 1.55 23.99
CA GLN A 380 2.76 1.53 23.68
C GLN A 380 3.31 2.96 23.64
N ILE A 381 4.53 3.15 24.11
CA ILE A 381 5.30 4.37 23.93
C ILE A 381 6.63 3.99 23.30
N GLN A 382 6.90 4.49 22.11
CA GLN A 382 8.17 4.34 21.42
C GLN A 382 8.95 5.64 21.48
N THR A 383 10.23 5.54 21.78
CA THR A 383 11.15 6.69 21.79
C THR A 383 12.36 6.39 20.93
N GLN A 384 12.72 7.34 20.08
CA GLN A 384 13.91 7.25 19.25
C GLN A 384 14.70 8.55 19.38
N ALA A 385 16.01 8.45 19.57
CA ALA A 385 16.92 9.58 19.49
C ALA A 385 18.07 9.24 18.53
N LEU A 386 18.42 10.17 17.67
CA LEU A 386 19.49 9.99 16.70
C LEU A 386 20.32 11.26 16.59
N LEU A 387 21.61 11.15 16.84
CA LEU A 387 22.61 12.15 16.50
C LEU A 387 23.31 11.74 15.22
N THR A 388 23.37 12.65 14.26
CA THR A 388 24.03 12.43 12.95
C THR A 388 25.18 13.43 12.80
N TRP A 389 26.36 12.94 12.43
CA TRP A 389 27.53 13.74 12.10
C TRP A 389 28.04 13.38 10.71
N LEU A 390 28.03 14.37 9.80
CA LEU A 390 28.53 14.26 8.42
C LEU A 390 29.77 15.18 8.25
N PRO A 391 30.97 14.76 8.65
CA PRO A 391 32.16 15.60 8.53
C PRO A 391 32.52 15.94 7.08
N HIS A 392 32.30 14.98 6.17
CA HIS A 392 32.57 15.11 4.73
C HIS A 392 31.53 14.35 3.92
N PRO A 393 31.25 14.74 2.63
CA PRO A 393 30.42 13.94 1.73
C PRO A 393 30.93 12.49 1.64
N GLY A 394 30.05 11.53 1.94
CA GLY A 394 30.35 10.11 1.94
C GLY A 394 30.85 9.53 3.26
N THR A 395 31.04 10.37 4.31
CA THR A 395 31.36 9.90 5.67
C THR A 395 30.27 10.31 6.61
N VAL A 396 29.69 9.37 7.36
CA VAL A 396 28.65 9.67 8.34
C VAL A 396 28.82 8.79 9.59
N LEU A 397 28.63 9.41 10.75
CA LEU A 397 28.52 8.73 12.04
C LEU A 397 27.10 8.94 12.58
N TYR A 398 26.47 7.85 12.97
CA TYR A 398 25.21 7.83 13.68
C TYR A 398 25.39 7.32 15.10
N ILE A 399 24.80 7.98 16.05
CA ILE A 399 24.66 7.52 17.44
C ILE A 399 23.16 7.53 17.73
N GLY A 400 22.59 6.37 18.02
CA GLY A 400 21.16 6.22 18.18
C GLY A 400 20.74 5.48 19.43
N TYR A 401 19.53 5.78 19.86
CA TYR A 401 18.81 5.13 20.94
C TYR A 401 17.39 4.84 20.49
N ASN A 402 16.92 3.62 20.74
CA ASN A 402 15.52 3.23 20.61
C ASN A 402 15.06 2.66 21.96
N GLY A 403 13.90 3.08 22.41
CA GLY A 403 13.23 2.54 23.59
C GLY A 403 11.78 2.19 23.26
N ASP A 404 11.32 1.07 23.78
CA ASP A 404 9.95 0.61 23.68
C ASP A 404 9.43 0.24 25.06
N ILE A 405 8.32 0.85 25.46
CA ILE A 405 7.59 0.53 26.66
C ILE A 405 6.14 0.30 26.34
N GLN A 406 5.62 -0.84 26.73
CA GLN A 406 4.25 -1.24 26.43
C GLN A 406 3.59 -1.92 27.62
N ASN A 407 2.27 -1.95 27.64
CA ASN A 407 1.51 -2.67 28.68
C ASN A 407 1.27 -4.14 28.32
N TYR A 408 1.82 -4.59 27.22
CA TYR A 408 1.63 -5.91 26.65
C TYR A 408 2.99 -6.61 26.54
N ASN A 409 3.09 -7.84 27.03
CA ASN A 409 4.35 -8.60 26.94
C ASN A 409 4.12 -9.88 26.13
N HIS A 410 4.65 -9.93 24.93
CA HIS A 410 4.58 -11.08 24.03
C HIS A 410 5.35 -12.31 24.54
N GLN A 411 6.21 -12.15 25.54
CA GLN A 411 7.01 -13.25 26.10
C GLN A 411 6.34 -13.95 27.29
N PHE A 412 5.25 -13.41 27.84
CA PHE A 412 4.53 -14.04 28.95
C PHE A 412 3.33 -14.84 28.46
N CYS A 413 3.52 -16.14 28.41
CA CYS A 413 2.44 -17.09 28.22
C CYS A 413 1.70 -17.35 29.54
N THR A 414 0.40 -17.65 29.47
CA THR A 414 -0.40 -18.10 30.62
C THR A 414 0.10 -19.43 31.19
N VAL A 415 0.67 -20.27 30.31
CA VAL A 415 1.29 -21.58 30.68
C VAL A 415 2.63 -21.64 29.95
N LEU A 416 3.72 -21.82 30.71
CA LEU A 416 5.04 -22.10 30.13
C LEU A 416 5.04 -23.56 29.66
N PRO A 417 5.12 -23.87 28.39
CA PRO A 417 5.36 -25.22 27.93
C PRO A 417 6.75 -25.69 28.36
N ALA A 418 6.94 -26.96 28.48
CA ALA A 418 8.21 -27.58 28.88
C ALA A 418 9.39 -27.28 27.93
N GLU A 419 9.11 -26.73 26.75
CA GLU A 419 10.07 -26.44 25.67
C GLU A 419 10.35 -24.95 25.47
N GLY A 420 9.88 -24.05 26.32
CA GLY A 420 10.25 -22.61 26.30
C GLY A 420 9.59 -21.74 25.22
N THR A 421 8.69 -22.26 24.41
CA THR A 421 7.89 -21.51 23.43
C THR A 421 6.46 -21.33 23.89
N CYS A 422 5.89 -20.12 23.72
CA CYS A 422 4.49 -19.86 24.07
C CYS A 422 3.53 -20.71 23.23
N ASP A 423 2.53 -21.30 23.85
CA ASP A 423 1.43 -21.93 23.13
C ASP A 423 0.62 -20.85 22.41
N PRO A 424 0.57 -20.84 21.06
CA PRO A 424 -0.13 -19.81 20.29
C PRO A 424 -1.65 -19.83 20.49
N THR A 425 -2.20 -20.90 21.10
CA THR A 425 -3.65 -21.03 21.37
C THR A 425 -4.05 -20.44 22.72
N GLN A 426 -3.08 -20.09 23.58
CA GLN A 426 -3.35 -19.52 24.89
C GLN A 426 -3.33 -17.99 24.83
N PRO A 427 -4.29 -17.31 25.48
CA PRO A 427 -4.29 -15.87 25.50
C PRO A 427 -3.03 -15.33 26.20
N ILE A 428 -2.39 -14.36 25.58
CA ILE A 428 -1.29 -13.63 26.20
C ILE A 428 -1.90 -12.75 27.29
N LEU A 429 -1.41 -12.86 28.53
CA LEU A 429 -1.93 -12.06 29.64
C LEU A 429 -1.62 -10.58 29.39
N PRO A 430 -2.63 -9.71 29.22
CA PRO A 430 -2.41 -8.29 29.34
C PRO A 430 -1.96 -8.02 30.77
N ARG A 431 -0.78 -7.43 30.97
CA ARG A 431 -0.45 -6.89 32.28
C ARG A 431 -1.41 -5.75 32.64
N GLY A 432 -1.67 -5.58 33.92
CA GLY A 432 -2.42 -4.47 34.47
C GLY A 432 -1.92 -3.10 33.97
N PRO A 433 -2.40 -1.95 34.47
CA PRO A 433 -2.20 -0.61 33.89
C PRO A 433 -0.75 -0.13 33.81
N GLY A 434 0.22 -0.92 34.28
CA GLY A 434 1.64 -0.57 34.24
C GLY A 434 2.32 -0.85 32.93
N TYR A 435 3.19 0.06 32.48
CA TYR A 435 4.07 -0.14 31.34
C TYR A 435 5.28 -1.00 31.70
N LEU A 436 5.70 -1.84 30.77
CA LEU A 436 6.92 -2.62 30.81
C LEU A 436 7.90 -2.09 29.78
N ASN A 437 9.18 -2.12 30.11
CA ASN A 437 10.21 -1.91 29.14
C ASN A 437 10.40 -3.21 28.33
N ASP A 438 10.02 -3.17 27.06
CA ASP A 438 10.11 -4.32 26.16
C ASP A 438 11.39 -4.31 25.33
N GLY A 439 12.00 -3.14 25.14
CA GLY A 439 13.25 -3.04 24.41
C GLY A 439 14.00 -1.74 24.65
N ARG A 440 15.33 -1.85 24.78
CA ARG A 440 16.25 -0.71 24.74
C ARG A 440 17.43 -1.06 23.86
N GLN A 441 17.70 -0.21 22.89
CA GLN A 441 18.80 -0.41 21.97
C GLN A 441 19.63 0.87 21.86
N PHE A 442 20.92 0.76 22.08
CA PHE A 442 21.90 1.77 21.70
C PHE A 442 22.70 1.27 20.52
N PHE A 443 22.94 2.13 19.53
CA PHE A 443 23.79 1.76 18.42
C PHE A 443 24.70 2.92 17.99
N ILE A 444 25.86 2.55 17.44
CA ILE A 444 26.79 3.44 16.76
C ILE A 444 27.01 2.83 15.37
N LYS A 445 26.79 3.62 14.31
CA LYS A 445 27.00 3.22 12.94
C LYS A 445 27.88 4.23 12.25
N ALA A 446 29.02 3.79 11.70
CA ALA A 446 29.88 4.59 10.85
C ALA A 446 29.78 4.09 9.40
N SER A 447 29.71 5.01 8.45
CA SER A 447 29.75 4.73 7.02
C SER A 447 30.80 5.62 6.37
N TYR A 448 31.64 5.03 5.53
CA TYR A 448 32.69 5.72 4.79
C TYR A 448 32.65 5.29 3.32
N LEU A 449 32.57 6.27 2.41
CA LEU A 449 32.59 6.03 0.98
C LEU A 449 34.03 6.16 0.46
N LEU A 450 34.62 5.03 0.06
CA LEU A 450 35.86 5.00 -0.68
C LEU A 450 35.56 5.28 -2.16
N ARG A 451 36.22 6.29 -2.72
CA ARG A 451 36.21 6.57 -4.16
C ARG A 451 37.60 6.23 -4.67
N PHE A 452 37.72 5.28 -5.58
CA PHE A 452 38.93 4.90 -6.27
C PHE A 452 38.99 5.61 -7.60
#